data_df5eb506fff2254e1682d4396c824510
#
_entry.id   df5eb506fff2254e1682d4396c824510
#
_cell.length_a   1.000
_cell.length_b   1.000
_cell.length_c   1.000
_cell.angle_alpha   90.00
_cell.angle_beta   90.00
_cell.angle_gamma   90.00
#
_symmetry.space_group_name_H-M   'P 1'
#
loop_
_entity.id
_entity.type
_entity.pdbx_description
1 polymer ?
#
loop_
_entity_poly.entity_id
_entity_poly.type
_entity_poly.pdbx_seq_one_letter_code
_entity_poly.pdbx_strand_id
1 'polypeptide(L)'
;MAYKTIYPFTNETLKEYANHTDAELEQAIASGHALYKKWRRENNLEERKAQLHKVADLLRRDADKYAETITKDMGKLIGEAKGEVLLCADIADYYADKADEFLKPQVLETAAGEAYYIKQSIGVIFAVEPWNFPFYQVMRVFAPNFIAGNPMLLKHASCCPGSAVAFEDLVREAGVEEGALKNLFISYEQVSKAISDKRIAGACLTGSERGGASIAEEAGRNLKKSSLELGGNDAFIVLDDADMDEVKAVMNFARLFNAGQVCTSSKRFIVTEKNYDRFVRDLVEVFSQAKWGDPMDPSTTLAPLSSAQAKKDVLKAIEVAVANGAVVEYGNKPIDHPGNFVMPTVITGIDKNNPLYNKEVFGPVGEVYKVKDEAEAIALANDSSYGLGGTVFSSNLDHAREVAAQIETGMSFINSGWTSLPELPFGGIKNSGYGRELSELGFTTFINEHLVFTPTRSEERRVGKECRSRW
;
A
#
# COMPACT_ATOMS: atom_id res chain seq x y z
N MET A 1 17.90 16.17 0.94
CA MET A 1 16.43 16.09 1.15
C MET A 1 16.17 16.66 2.53
N ALA A 2 15.17 17.50 2.73
CA ALA A 2 14.81 18.01 4.05
C ALA A 2 13.63 17.19 4.59
N TYR A 3 13.74 16.73 5.82
CA TYR A 3 12.67 16.01 6.52
C TYR A 3 11.97 17.01 7.46
N LYS A 4 10.70 17.30 7.18
CA LYS A 4 9.93 18.32 7.91
C LYS A 4 8.48 17.90 8.04
N THR A 5 7.89 18.10 9.20
CA THR A 5 6.45 18.14 9.40
C THR A 5 5.95 19.54 9.04
N ILE A 6 5.23 19.64 7.93
CA ILE A 6 4.54 20.86 7.50
C ILE A 6 3.04 20.58 7.58
N TYR A 7 2.34 21.26 8.47
CA TYR A 7 0.91 20.98 8.67
C TYR A 7 0.09 21.43 7.44
N PRO A 8 -0.52 20.49 6.69
CA PRO A 8 -1.16 20.83 5.42
C PRO A 8 -2.36 21.77 5.51
N PHE A 9 -2.97 21.89 6.68
CA PHE A 9 -4.07 22.81 6.95
C PHE A 9 -3.62 24.28 6.96
N THR A 10 -2.44 24.56 7.53
CA THR A 10 -1.92 25.95 7.65
C THR A 10 -0.71 26.22 6.78
N ASN A 11 -0.02 25.19 6.28
CA ASN A 11 1.29 25.22 5.64
C ASN A 11 2.43 25.71 6.58
N GLU A 12 2.22 25.67 7.89
CA GLU A 12 3.25 25.97 8.87
C GLU A 12 4.20 24.81 9.07
N THR A 13 5.49 25.09 9.16
CA THR A 13 6.50 24.09 9.56
C THR A 13 6.43 23.89 11.07
N LEU A 14 6.00 22.71 11.51
CA LEU A 14 5.90 22.37 12.93
C LEU A 14 7.22 21.87 13.50
N LYS A 15 7.97 21.08 12.71
CA LYS A 15 9.23 20.49 13.15
C LYS A 15 10.14 20.12 11.97
N GLU A 16 11.44 20.31 12.15
CA GLU A 16 12.48 19.86 11.22
C GLU A 16 13.30 18.73 11.87
N TYR A 17 13.78 17.82 11.02
CA TYR A 17 14.54 16.66 11.46
C TYR A 17 15.87 16.62 10.71
N ALA A 18 16.95 16.36 11.44
CA ALA A 18 18.27 16.25 10.85
C ALA A 18 18.39 14.99 9.98
N ASN A 19 19.10 15.12 8.87
CA ASN A 19 19.44 13.95 8.07
C ASN A 19 20.48 13.10 8.80
N HIS A 20 20.36 11.78 8.66
CA HIS A 20 21.37 10.84 9.12
C HIS A 20 22.61 10.89 8.23
N THR A 21 23.75 10.75 8.87
CA THR A 21 25.06 10.64 8.22
C THR A 21 25.29 9.24 7.64
N ASP A 22 26.33 9.10 6.83
CA ASP A 22 26.78 7.79 6.33
C ASP A 22 27.23 6.84 7.46
N ALA A 23 27.78 7.38 8.55
CA ALA A 23 28.16 6.60 9.71
C ALA A 23 26.94 6.03 10.46
N GLU A 24 25.86 6.82 10.60
CA GLU A 24 24.61 6.36 11.20
C GLU A 24 23.90 5.32 10.31
N LEU A 25 23.94 5.50 8.99
CA LEU A 25 23.45 4.49 8.04
C LEU A 25 24.23 3.17 8.20
N GLU A 26 25.57 3.24 8.25
CA GLU A 26 26.42 2.06 8.43
C GLU A 26 26.11 1.36 9.76
N GLN A 27 25.94 2.12 10.85
CA GLN A 27 25.58 1.58 12.16
C GLN A 27 24.22 0.86 12.11
N ALA A 28 23.20 1.44 11.44
CA ALA A 28 21.87 0.84 11.30
C ALA A 28 21.94 -0.50 10.52
N ILE A 29 22.69 -0.54 9.42
CA ILE A 29 22.90 -1.77 8.64
C ILE A 29 23.62 -2.82 9.49
N ALA A 30 24.66 -2.45 10.21
CA ALA A 30 25.42 -3.36 11.07
C ALA A 30 24.56 -3.92 12.20
N SER A 31 23.79 -3.09 12.89
CA SER A 31 22.88 -3.49 13.96
C SER A 31 21.80 -4.45 13.47
N GLY A 32 21.09 -4.10 12.39
CA GLY A 32 20.08 -4.99 11.81
C GLY A 32 20.66 -6.34 11.37
N HIS A 33 21.84 -6.33 10.73
CA HIS A 33 22.50 -7.58 10.32
C HIS A 33 22.97 -8.43 11.51
N ALA A 34 23.49 -7.82 12.55
CA ALA A 34 23.88 -8.54 13.77
C ALA A 34 22.67 -9.20 14.45
N LEU A 35 21.54 -8.47 14.52
CA LEU A 35 20.29 -8.99 15.05
C LEU A 35 19.74 -10.15 14.20
N TYR A 36 19.74 -10.02 12.87
CA TYR A 36 19.38 -11.12 11.97
C TYR A 36 20.23 -12.38 12.26
N LYS A 37 21.57 -12.24 12.42
CA LYS A 37 22.45 -13.36 12.74
C LYS A 37 22.15 -13.98 14.11
N LYS A 38 21.73 -13.18 15.09
CA LYS A 38 21.26 -13.64 16.39
C LYS A 38 19.99 -14.46 16.23
N TRP A 39 18.95 -13.90 15.61
CA TRP A 39 17.64 -14.56 15.43
C TRP A 39 17.71 -15.85 14.60
N ARG A 40 18.66 -15.94 13.65
CA ARG A 40 18.90 -17.19 12.89
C ARG A 40 19.44 -18.35 13.75
N ARG A 41 20.06 -18.05 14.88
CA ARG A 41 20.63 -19.07 15.80
C ARG A 41 19.70 -19.39 16.95
N GLU A 42 18.87 -18.41 17.34
CA GLU A 42 18.00 -18.51 18.51
C GLU A 42 16.55 -18.65 18.03
N ASN A 43 15.83 -19.60 18.64
CA ASN A 43 14.38 -19.70 18.38
C ASN A 43 13.65 -18.75 19.35
N ASN A 44 13.44 -17.51 18.93
CA ASN A 44 12.75 -16.47 19.71
C ASN A 44 11.37 -16.11 19.11
N LEU A 45 10.71 -17.03 18.42
CA LEU A 45 9.41 -16.77 17.79
C LEU A 45 8.36 -16.34 18.82
N GLU A 46 8.26 -17.01 19.96
CA GLU A 46 7.28 -16.68 21.00
C GLU A 46 7.48 -15.27 21.57
N GLU A 47 8.74 -14.85 21.70
CA GLU A 47 9.06 -13.50 22.12
C GLU A 47 8.60 -12.47 21.08
N ARG A 48 8.88 -12.70 19.79
CA ARG A 48 8.43 -11.83 18.69
C ARG A 48 6.91 -11.75 18.59
N LYS A 49 6.18 -12.88 18.77
CA LYS A 49 4.71 -12.90 18.85
C LYS A 49 4.20 -12.00 19.98
N ALA A 50 4.76 -12.18 21.20
CA ALA A 50 4.38 -11.38 22.36
C ALA A 50 4.68 -9.89 22.16
N GLN A 51 5.83 -9.56 21.56
CA GLN A 51 6.19 -8.18 21.24
C GLN A 51 5.26 -7.55 20.21
N LEU A 52 4.84 -8.31 19.19
CA LEU A 52 3.91 -7.80 18.17
C LEU A 52 2.50 -7.59 18.73
N HIS A 53 2.01 -8.46 19.60
CA HIS A 53 0.78 -8.21 20.39
C HIS A 53 0.92 -6.96 21.27
N LYS A 54 2.09 -6.75 21.85
CA LYS A 54 2.34 -5.53 22.63
C LYS A 54 2.33 -4.27 21.77
N VAL A 55 2.82 -4.33 20.53
CA VAL A 55 2.68 -3.24 19.54
C VAL A 55 1.18 -2.95 19.30
N ALA A 56 0.36 -3.98 19.09
CA ALA A 56 -1.10 -3.83 18.90
C ALA A 56 -1.78 -3.18 20.12
N ASP A 57 -1.45 -3.61 21.33
CA ASP A 57 -1.97 -3.02 22.56
C ASP A 57 -1.61 -1.52 22.68
N LEU A 58 -0.37 -1.18 22.37
CA LEU A 58 0.11 0.21 22.45
C LEU A 58 -0.54 1.09 21.37
N LEU A 59 -0.77 0.56 20.17
CA LEU A 59 -1.51 1.25 19.12
C LEU A 59 -2.95 1.55 19.55
N ARG A 60 -3.65 0.59 20.16
CA ARG A 60 -5.01 0.80 20.67
C ARG A 60 -5.04 1.76 21.86
N ARG A 61 -4.08 1.65 22.78
CA ARG A 61 -3.97 2.53 23.95
C ARG A 61 -3.79 4.00 23.55
N ASP A 62 -2.89 4.25 22.60
CA ASP A 62 -2.44 5.58 22.23
C ASP A 62 -2.96 6.01 20.84
N ALA A 63 -4.09 5.43 20.39
CA ALA A 63 -4.63 5.65 19.04
C ALA A 63 -4.83 7.14 18.71
N ASP A 64 -5.32 7.93 19.64
CA ASP A 64 -5.55 9.36 19.44
C ASP A 64 -4.22 10.13 19.27
N LYS A 65 -3.17 9.80 20.02
CA LYS A 65 -1.83 10.39 19.91
C LYS A 65 -1.22 10.12 18.52
N TYR A 66 -1.31 8.89 18.04
CA TYR A 66 -0.77 8.53 16.72
C TYR A 66 -1.60 9.12 15.59
N ALA A 67 -2.91 9.15 15.74
CA ALA A 67 -3.82 9.82 14.79
C ALA A 67 -3.51 11.31 14.65
N GLU A 68 -3.29 12.01 15.76
CA GLU A 68 -2.87 13.41 15.75
C GLU A 68 -1.54 13.61 14.99
N THR A 69 -0.58 12.72 15.20
CA THR A 69 0.71 12.76 14.48
C THR A 69 0.51 12.61 12.97
N ILE A 70 -0.30 11.65 12.52
CA ILE A 70 -0.65 11.44 11.13
C ILE A 70 -1.33 12.68 10.54
N THR A 71 -2.34 13.21 11.22
CA THR A 71 -3.07 14.39 10.78
C THR A 71 -2.15 15.61 10.63
N LYS A 72 -1.23 15.81 11.55
CA LYS A 72 -0.25 16.91 11.48
C LYS A 72 0.79 16.74 10.38
N ASP A 73 1.22 15.51 10.09
CA ASP A 73 2.21 15.24 9.05
C ASP A 73 1.64 15.38 7.64
N MET A 74 0.41 14.86 7.38
CA MET A 74 -0.08 14.77 6.01
C MET A 74 -1.53 15.25 5.79
N GLY A 75 -2.21 15.76 6.84
CA GLY A 75 -3.53 16.40 6.73
C GLY A 75 -4.73 15.45 6.73
N LYS A 76 -4.56 14.14 6.92
CA LYS A 76 -5.69 13.18 7.03
C LYS A 76 -6.66 13.59 8.13
N LEU A 77 -7.95 13.39 7.91
CA LEU A 77 -8.96 13.64 8.95
C LEU A 77 -8.66 12.79 10.19
N ILE A 78 -8.82 13.38 11.38
CA ILE A 78 -8.47 12.73 12.65
C ILE A 78 -9.17 11.37 12.83
N GLY A 79 -10.44 11.27 12.41
CA GLY A 79 -11.18 10.00 12.45
C GLY A 79 -10.63 8.94 11.50
N GLU A 80 -10.23 9.34 10.28
CA GLU A 80 -9.59 8.46 9.30
C GLU A 80 -8.21 8.02 9.77
N ALA A 81 -7.43 8.93 10.36
CA ALA A 81 -6.12 8.63 10.93
C ALA A 81 -6.21 7.65 12.10
N LYS A 82 -7.23 7.79 12.96
CA LYS A 82 -7.48 6.84 14.05
C LYS A 82 -7.86 5.46 13.52
N GLY A 83 -8.68 5.40 12.46
CA GLY A 83 -9.00 4.14 11.78
C GLY A 83 -7.75 3.44 11.23
N GLU A 84 -6.81 4.20 10.64
CA GLU A 84 -5.53 3.67 10.17
C GLU A 84 -4.70 3.06 11.30
N VAL A 85 -4.60 3.74 12.45
CA VAL A 85 -3.87 3.24 13.62
C VAL A 85 -4.47 1.95 14.15
N LEU A 86 -5.80 1.86 14.22
CA LEU A 86 -6.49 0.65 14.69
C LEU A 86 -6.31 -0.53 13.71
N LEU A 87 -6.35 -0.27 12.41
CA LEU A 87 -6.03 -1.29 11.41
C LEU A 87 -4.59 -1.82 11.55
N CYS A 88 -3.63 -0.95 11.91
CA CYS A 88 -2.28 -1.41 12.21
C CYS A 88 -2.22 -2.36 13.41
N ALA A 89 -3.03 -2.12 14.44
CA ALA A 89 -3.14 -3.02 15.58
C ALA A 89 -3.68 -4.40 15.16
N ASP A 90 -4.71 -4.41 14.31
CA ASP A 90 -5.30 -5.66 13.81
C ASP A 90 -4.32 -6.44 12.93
N ILE A 91 -3.50 -5.75 12.11
CA ILE A 91 -2.43 -6.39 11.32
C ILE A 91 -1.35 -7.00 12.23
N ALA A 92 -0.96 -6.29 13.29
CA ALA A 92 0.03 -6.80 14.23
C ALA A 92 -0.46 -8.07 14.94
N ASP A 93 -1.69 -8.08 15.47
CA ASP A 93 -2.30 -9.26 16.09
C ASP A 93 -2.43 -10.41 15.09
N TYR A 94 -2.91 -10.14 13.88
CA TYR A 94 -3.07 -11.17 12.85
C TYR A 94 -1.77 -11.93 12.56
N TYR A 95 -0.65 -11.22 12.37
CA TYR A 95 0.62 -11.89 12.09
C TYR A 95 1.21 -12.59 13.31
N ALA A 96 0.97 -12.08 14.51
CA ALA A 96 1.35 -12.75 15.75
C ALA A 96 0.57 -14.06 15.93
N ASP A 97 -0.75 -14.03 15.73
CA ASP A 97 -1.63 -15.19 15.86
C ASP A 97 -1.39 -16.25 14.78
N LYS A 98 -1.09 -15.82 13.56
CA LYS A 98 -0.88 -16.72 12.41
C LYS A 98 0.55 -17.21 12.25
N ALA A 99 1.49 -16.76 13.11
CA ALA A 99 2.91 -17.05 13.00
C ALA A 99 3.22 -18.56 12.91
N ASP A 100 2.63 -19.36 13.78
CA ASP A 100 2.85 -20.82 13.80
C ASP A 100 2.30 -21.49 12.55
N GLU A 101 1.16 -21.07 12.05
CA GLU A 101 0.55 -21.57 10.82
C GLU A 101 1.44 -21.24 9.61
N PHE A 102 1.87 -19.99 9.49
CA PHE A 102 2.68 -19.53 8.35
C PHE A 102 4.09 -20.13 8.33
N LEU A 103 4.68 -20.37 9.50
CA LEU A 103 6.01 -20.97 9.62
C LEU A 103 6.01 -22.50 9.64
N LYS A 104 4.83 -23.14 9.66
CA LYS A 104 4.73 -24.61 9.65
C LYS A 104 5.43 -25.20 8.43
N PRO A 105 6.28 -26.25 8.60
CA PRO A 105 6.86 -26.97 7.48
C PRO A 105 5.78 -27.51 6.53
N GLN A 106 6.00 -27.34 5.22
CA GLN A 106 5.11 -27.83 4.18
C GLN A 106 5.62 -29.13 3.64
N VAL A 107 4.91 -30.23 3.90
CA VAL A 107 5.24 -31.57 3.41
C VAL A 107 4.97 -31.64 1.91
N LEU A 108 5.92 -32.22 1.17
CA LEU A 108 5.82 -32.46 -0.26
C LEU A 108 5.70 -33.96 -0.52
N GLU A 109 4.64 -34.38 -1.20
CA GLU A 109 4.45 -35.76 -1.56
C GLU A 109 5.39 -36.14 -2.71
N THR A 110 6.24 -37.16 -2.48
CA THR A 110 7.12 -37.72 -3.48
C THR A 110 7.40 -39.22 -3.19
N ALA A 111 7.49 -40.04 -4.23
CA ALA A 111 7.85 -41.44 -4.09
C ALA A 111 9.35 -41.67 -3.83
N ALA A 112 10.17 -40.63 -3.94
CA ALA A 112 11.63 -40.70 -3.83
C ALA A 112 12.15 -40.67 -2.39
N GLY A 113 11.31 -40.23 -1.42
CA GLY A 113 11.72 -40.10 -0.01
C GLY A 113 10.84 -39.16 0.79
N GLU A 114 11.34 -38.69 1.91
CA GLU A 114 10.71 -37.61 2.68
C GLU A 114 11.15 -36.24 2.13
N ALA A 115 10.18 -35.37 1.86
CA ALA A 115 10.45 -34.02 1.38
C ALA A 115 9.52 -33.01 2.08
N TYR A 116 10.10 -31.90 2.49
CA TYR A 116 9.36 -30.74 2.97
C TYR A 116 10.15 -29.46 2.72
N TYR A 117 9.49 -28.33 2.72
CA TYR A 117 10.21 -27.07 2.81
C TYR A 117 9.83 -26.30 4.09
N ILE A 118 10.78 -25.52 4.57
CA ILE A 118 10.61 -24.60 5.70
C ILE A 118 10.76 -23.17 5.22
N LYS A 119 9.98 -22.28 5.78
CA LYS A 119 10.04 -20.84 5.51
C LYS A 119 11.09 -20.20 6.44
N GLN A 120 12.13 -19.61 5.87
CA GLN A 120 13.25 -19.03 6.61
C GLN A 120 13.41 -17.55 6.30
N SER A 121 13.81 -16.74 7.30
CA SER A 121 14.23 -15.37 7.08
C SER A 121 15.41 -15.27 6.12
N ILE A 122 15.46 -14.19 5.33
CA ILE A 122 16.54 -13.96 4.35
C ILE A 122 17.55 -12.92 4.80
N GLY A 123 17.20 -12.02 5.71
CA GLY A 123 18.07 -10.96 6.21
C GLY A 123 17.37 -9.62 6.40
N VAL A 124 18.16 -8.57 6.43
CA VAL A 124 17.65 -7.22 6.61
C VAL A 124 16.90 -6.76 5.35
N ILE A 125 15.68 -6.23 5.52
CA ILE A 125 14.85 -5.66 4.46
C ILE A 125 14.95 -4.15 4.50
N PHE A 126 15.11 -3.52 3.33
CA PHE A 126 15.10 -2.08 3.18
C PHE A 126 13.73 -1.63 2.62
N ALA A 127 12.95 -0.92 3.42
CA ALA A 127 11.60 -0.44 3.07
C ALA A 127 11.59 1.06 2.78
N VAL A 128 10.92 1.46 1.69
CA VAL A 128 10.67 2.86 1.31
C VAL A 128 9.17 3.07 1.29
N GLU A 129 8.66 3.89 2.24
CA GLU A 129 7.23 4.01 2.46
C GLU A 129 6.71 5.43 2.22
N PRO A 130 5.49 5.57 1.67
CA PRO A 130 4.91 6.84 1.31
C PRO A 130 4.20 7.51 2.49
N TRP A 131 3.59 8.65 2.20
CA TRP A 131 2.96 9.54 3.18
C TRP A 131 1.45 9.34 3.34
N ASN A 132 0.77 8.68 2.42
CA ASN A 132 -0.71 8.68 2.38
C ASN A 132 -1.37 7.80 3.46
N PHE A 133 -0.66 6.78 3.94
CA PHE A 133 -1.01 5.98 5.12
C PHE A 133 0.27 5.68 5.91
N PRO A 134 0.78 6.67 6.66
CA PRO A 134 2.15 6.62 7.17
C PRO A 134 2.43 5.54 8.22
N PHE A 135 1.41 5.04 8.92
CA PHE A 135 1.53 3.91 9.82
C PHE A 135 1.22 2.57 9.14
N TYR A 136 0.12 2.54 8.38
CA TYR A 136 -0.35 1.32 7.72
C TYR A 136 0.64 0.76 6.69
N GLN A 137 1.25 1.62 5.88
CA GLN A 137 2.24 1.19 4.89
C GLN A 137 3.45 0.54 5.57
N VAL A 138 3.94 1.13 6.65
CA VAL A 138 5.05 0.56 7.42
C VAL A 138 4.65 -0.76 8.09
N MET A 139 3.46 -0.83 8.69
CA MET A 139 2.98 -2.02 9.40
C MET A 139 2.81 -3.22 8.46
N ARG A 140 2.31 -3.01 7.24
CA ARG A 140 2.13 -4.08 6.24
C ARG A 140 3.43 -4.82 5.92
N VAL A 141 4.55 -4.10 5.92
CA VAL A 141 5.88 -4.67 5.67
C VAL A 141 6.52 -5.14 6.97
N PHE A 142 6.42 -4.36 8.04
CA PHE A 142 7.08 -4.65 9.31
C PHE A 142 6.56 -5.95 9.95
N ALA A 143 5.25 -6.08 10.14
CA ALA A 143 4.69 -7.18 10.91
C ALA A 143 5.05 -8.58 10.36
N PRO A 144 4.85 -8.90 9.06
CA PRO A 144 5.21 -10.18 8.50
C PRO A 144 6.73 -10.43 8.53
N ASN A 145 7.54 -9.41 8.24
CA ASN A 145 8.99 -9.54 8.24
C ASN A 145 9.55 -9.72 9.66
N PHE A 146 8.99 -9.04 10.65
CA PHE A 146 9.36 -9.20 12.05
C PHE A 146 9.08 -10.63 12.53
N ILE A 147 7.88 -11.17 12.26
CA ILE A 147 7.55 -12.57 12.57
C ILE A 147 8.45 -13.55 11.84
N ALA A 148 8.78 -13.29 10.58
CA ALA A 148 9.71 -14.12 9.80
C ALA A 148 11.15 -14.10 10.33
N GLY A 149 11.52 -13.06 11.10
CA GLY A 149 12.88 -12.84 11.59
C GLY A 149 13.77 -12.04 10.64
N ASN A 150 13.17 -11.16 9.84
CA ASN A 150 13.83 -10.18 8.98
C ASN A 150 13.79 -8.80 9.64
N PRO A 151 14.90 -8.25 10.15
CA PRO A 151 14.97 -6.86 10.59
C PRO A 151 14.70 -5.89 9.42
N MET A 152 14.18 -4.70 9.72
CA MET A 152 13.78 -3.72 8.71
C MET A 152 14.47 -2.37 8.92
N LEU A 153 15.03 -1.82 7.85
CA LEU A 153 15.45 -0.43 7.76
C LEU A 153 14.39 0.34 6.97
N LEU A 154 13.89 1.42 7.53
CA LEU A 154 12.81 2.21 6.98
C LEU A 154 13.32 3.56 6.48
N LYS A 155 13.06 3.89 5.22
CA LYS A 155 13.12 5.26 4.72
C LYS A 155 11.70 5.74 4.43
N HIS A 156 11.13 6.48 5.36
CA HIS A 156 9.78 7.05 5.19
C HIS A 156 9.79 8.30 4.28
N ALA A 157 8.61 8.71 3.82
CA ALA A 157 8.44 9.96 3.07
C ALA A 157 8.93 11.17 3.88
N SER A 158 9.55 12.13 3.20
CA SER A 158 10.17 13.29 3.86
C SER A 158 9.16 14.27 4.48
N CYS A 159 7.88 14.18 4.13
CA CYS A 159 6.79 14.97 4.71
C CYS A 159 6.12 14.30 5.92
N CYS A 160 6.44 13.03 6.23
CA CYS A 160 5.89 12.31 7.40
C CYS A 160 7.00 11.85 8.40
N PRO A 161 7.95 12.72 8.76
CA PRO A 161 9.00 12.33 9.68
C PRO A 161 8.50 12.12 11.11
N GLY A 162 7.43 12.80 11.52
CA GLY A 162 6.78 12.62 12.81
C GLY A 162 6.22 11.21 12.96
N SER A 163 5.50 10.74 11.96
CA SER A 163 4.95 9.37 11.90
C SER A 163 6.05 8.31 11.92
N ALA A 164 7.14 8.53 11.18
CA ALA A 164 8.27 7.60 11.14
C ALA A 164 8.95 7.44 12.51
N VAL A 165 9.18 8.55 13.23
CA VAL A 165 9.73 8.53 14.60
C VAL A 165 8.75 7.87 15.56
N ALA A 166 7.48 8.23 15.49
CA ALA A 166 6.45 7.69 16.38
C ALA A 166 6.30 6.16 16.21
N PHE A 167 6.44 5.65 14.98
CA PHE A 167 6.40 4.21 14.72
C PHE A 167 7.64 3.48 15.27
N GLU A 168 8.85 4.05 15.10
CA GLU A 168 10.08 3.49 15.70
C GLU A 168 9.99 3.49 17.23
N ASP A 169 9.49 4.58 17.83
CA ASP A 169 9.32 4.71 19.28
C ASP A 169 8.30 3.70 19.84
N LEU A 170 7.18 3.48 19.11
CA LEU A 170 6.18 2.45 19.42
C LEU A 170 6.80 1.06 19.49
N VAL A 171 7.58 0.69 18.48
CA VAL A 171 8.24 -0.63 18.40
C VAL A 171 9.25 -0.78 19.55
N ARG A 172 9.98 0.27 19.87
CA ARG A 172 10.91 0.28 21.01
C ARG A 172 10.17 0.17 22.36
N GLU A 173 9.04 0.90 22.55
CA GLU A 173 8.22 0.82 23.76
C GLU A 173 7.61 -0.58 23.96
N ALA A 174 7.33 -1.29 22.88
CA ALA A 174 6.88 -2.68 22.93
C ALA A 174 7.97 -3.66 23.40
N GLY A 175 9.21 -3.19 23.61
CA GLY A 175 10.33 -4.00 24.07
C GLY A 175 11.03 -4.78 22.97
N VAL A 176 10.80 -4.41 21.69
CA VAL A 176 11.48 -5.03 20.55
C VAL A 176 12.97 -4.68 20.56
N GLU A 177 13.81 -5.67 20.25
CA GLU A 177 15.27 -5.52 20.25
C GLU A 177 15.73 -4.42 19.27
N GLU A 178 16.78 -3.70 19.70
CA GLU A 178 17.44 -2.72 18.83
C GLU A 178 17.97 -3.37 17.55
N GLY A 179 17.72 -2.73 16.42
CA GLY A 179 18.07 -3.24 15.09
C GLY A 179 16.94 -3.99 14.40
N ALA A 180 15.83 -4.32 15.08
CA ALA A 180 14.66 -4.94 14.45
C ALA A 180 13.93 -3.98 13.51
N LEU A 181 13.83 -2.70 13.90
CA LEU A 181 13.36 -1.59 13.07
C LEU A 181 14.23 -0.37 13.32
N LYS A 182 14.69 0.26 12.23
CA LYS A 182 15.37 1.55 12.29
C LYS A 182 14.86 2.49 11.21
N ASN A 183 14.29 3.63 11.61
CA ASN A 183 13.97 4.71 10.69
C ASN A 183 15.21 5.51 10.32
N LEU A 184 15.33 5.88 9.05
CA LEU A 184 16.47 6.57 8.46
C LEU A 184 16.04 7.80 7.66
N PHE A 185 16.47 8.99 8.08
CA PHE A 185 16.31 10.24 7.36
C PHE A 185 17.49 10.44 6.40
N ILE A 186 17.45 9.78 5.26
CA ILE A 186 18.58 9.68 4.32
C ILE A 186 18.23 10.17 2.91
N SER A 187 19.25 10.48 2.12
CA SER A 187 19.15 10.87 0.72
C SER A 187 18.88 9.68 -0.20
N TYR A 188 18.50 9.92 -1.45
CA TYR A 188 18.34 8.86 -2.47
C TYR A 188 19.66 8.15 -2.79
N GLU A 189 20.80 8.87 -2.73
CA GLU A 189 22.13 8.28 -2.89
C GLU A 189 22.44 7.29 -1.76
N GLN A 190 22.10 7.64 -0.52
CA GLN A 190 22.24 6.74 0.61
C GLN A 190 21.30 5.53 0.54
N VAL A 191 20.10 5.68 -0.07
CA VAL A 191 19.20 4.55 -0.37
C VAL A 191 19.87 3.55 -1.32
N SER A 192 20.44 4.02 -2.45
CA SER A 192 21.20 3.17 -3.37
C SER A 192 22.35 2.47 -2.66
N LYS A 193 23.11 3.22 -1.84
CA LYS A 193 24.21 2.67 -1.03
C LYS A 193 23.74 1.58 -0.09
N ALA A 194 22.59 1.78 0.59
CA ALA A 194 22.03 0.78 1.48
C ALA A 194 21.60 -0.48 0.73
N ILE A 195 20.85 -0.34 -0.38
CA ILE A 195 20.37 -1.48 -1.16
C ILE A 195 21.54 -2.26 -1.78
N SER A 196 22.63 -1.60 -2.17
CA SER A 196 23.83 -2.27 -2.70
C SER A 196 24.63 -3.04 -1.64
N ASP A 197 24.46 -2.76 -0.36
CA ASP A 197 25.18 -3.45 0.70
C ASP A 197 24.77 -4.92 0.81
N LYS A 198 25.77 -5.81 0.88
CA LYS A 198 25.57 -7.27 0.94
C LYS A 198 24.79 -7.78 2.15
N ARG A 199 24.67 -6.96 3.20
CA ARG A 199 23.91 -7.28 4.43
C ARG A 199 22.42 -7.01 4.30
N ILE A 200 22.00 -6.23 3.27
CA ILE A 200 20.60 -6.05 2.91
C ILE A 200 20.19 -7.18 1.97
N ALA A 201 19.11 -7.88 2.29
CA ALA A 201 18.68 -9.08 1.58
C ALA A 201 17.50 -8.83 0.63
N GLY A 202 16.74 -7.80 0.85
CA GLY A 202 15.60 -7.43 0.00
C GLY A 202 15.27 -5.95 0.12
N ALA A 203 14.49 -5.44 -0.83
CA ALA A 203 14.01 -4.07 -0.81
C ALA A 203 12.54 -4.00 -1.25
N CYS A 204 11.75 -3.14 -0.61
CA CYS A 204 10.39 -2.85 -1.04
C CYS A 204 10.15 -1.35 -1.15
N LEU A 205 9.16 -1.01 -1.97
CA LEU A 205 8.69 0.37 -2.06
C LEU A 205 7.18 0.38 -2.26
N THR A 206 6.50 1.15 -1.44
CA THR A 206 5.17 1.66 -1.76
C THR A 206 5.31 3.12 -2.21
N GLY A 207 4.74 3.48 -3.37
CA GLY A 207 4.86 4.86 -3.87
C GLY A 207 4.61 5.03 -5.36
N SER A 208 5.38 5.94 -5.98
CA SER A 208 5.24 6.24 -7.41
C SER A 208 5.95 5.22 -8.30
N GLU A 209 5.48 5.05 -9.56
CA GLU A 209 6.11 4.21 -10.59
C GLU A 209 7.61 4.53 -10.75
N ARG A 210 7.97 5.82 -10.78
CA ARG A 210 9.36 6.25 -10.89
C ARG A 210 10.20 5.77 -9.71
N GLY A 211 9.66 5.88 -8.49
CA GLY A 211 10.33 5.39 -7.28
C GLY A 211 10.47 3.87 -7.31
N GLY A 212 9.41 3.17 -7.70
CA GLY A 212 9.40 1.71 -7.85
C GLY A 212 10.45 1.22 -8.84
N ALA A 213 10.49 1.80 -10.04
CA ALA A 213 11.48 1.45 -11.05
C ALA A 213 12.92 1.65 -10.54
N SER A 214 13.19 2.74 -9.81
CA SER A 214 14.52 3.00 -9.24
C SER A 214 14.91 1.96 -8.17
N ILE A 215 14.00 1.58 -7.28
CA ILE A 215 14.27 0.55 -6.25
C ILE A 215 14.43 -0.83 -6.89
N ALA A 216 13.59 -1.18 -7.86
CA ALA A 216 13.68 -2.45 -8.58
C ALA A 216 15.00 -2.57 -9.38
N GLU A 217 15.42 -1.48 -10.04
CA GLU A 217 16.71 -1.44 -10.75
C GLU A 217 17.87 -1.69 -9.79
N GLU A 218 17.89 -1.00 -8.65
CA GLU A 218 18.97 -1.17 -7.67
C GLU A 218 18.97 -2.57 -7.04
N ALA A 219 17.77 -3.10 -6.68
CA ALA A 219 17.63 -4.45 -6.16
C ALA A 219 18.05 -5.50 -7.19
N GLY A 220 17.65 -5.35 -8.45
CA GLY A 220 18.00 -6.26 -9.56
C GLY A 220 19.50 -6.28 -9.85
N ARG A 221 20.16 -5.11 -9.88
CA ARG A 221 21.62 -5.01 -10.04
C ARG A 221 22.38 -5.78 -8.95
N ASN A 222 21.81 -5.86 -7.75
CA ASN A 222 22.41 -6.52 -6.60
C ASN A 222 21.81 -7.91 -6.30
N LEU A 223 21.00 -8.48 -7.23
CA LEU A 223 20.36 -9.81 -7.16
C LEU A 223 19.54 -10.01 -5.88
N LYS A 224 18.79 -8.98 -5.46
CA LYS A 224 17.96 -8.99 -4.25
C LYS A 224 16.48 -9.14 -4.61
N LYS A 225 15.71 -9.82 -3.75
CA LYS A 225 14.25 -9.83 -3.84
C LYS A 225 13.71 -8.41 -3.72
N SER A 226 12.66 -8.09 -4.48
CA SER A 226 11.95 -6.82 -4.33
C SER A 226 10.44 -7.02 -4.40
N SER A 227 9.68 -6.09 -3.78
CA SER A 227 8.24 -5.97 -3.87
C SER A 227 7.89 -4.51 -4.09
N LEU A 228 6.92 -4.25 -4.96
CA LEU A 228 6.51 -2.90 -5.32
C LEU A 228 4.99 -2.78 -5.24
N GLU A 229 4.54 -1.79 -4.49
CA GLU A 229 3.14 -1.35 -4.43
C GLU A 229 3.08 0.09 -4.93
N LEU A 230 2.51 0.30 -6.12
CA LEU A 230 2.59 1.57 -6.82
C LEU A 230 1.21 2.21 -7.03
N GLY A 231 1.11 3.15 -7.97
CA GLY A 231 -0.13 3.83 -8.27
C GLY A 231 -1.24 2.90 -8.76
N GLY A 232 -2.46 3.39 -8.77
CA GLY A 232 -3.64 2.72 -9.28
C GLY A 232 -4.58 3.71 -9.99
N ASN A 233 -5.21 3.25 -11.04
CA ASN A 233 -6.25 4.00 -11.73
C ASN A 233 -7.56 3.18 -11.75
N ASP A 234 -7.99 2.80 -10.54
CA ASP A 234 -9.02 1.81 -10.30
C ASP A 234 -10.35 2.19 -10.94
N ALA A 235 -10.97 1.21 -11.60
CA ALA A 235 -12.28 1.32 -12.21
C ALA A 235 -13.38 1.04 -11.19
N PHE A 236 -14.46 1.84 -11.24
CA PHE A 236 -15.71 1.65 -10.52
C PHE A 236 -16.78 1.40 -11.56
N ILE A 237 -17.11 0.14 -11.79
CA ILE A 237 -18.02 -0.29 -12.87
C ILE A 237 -19.44 -0.38 -12.33
N VAL A 238 -20.39 0.30 -13.00
CA VAL A 238 -21.83 0.26 -12.67
C VAL A 238 -22.58 -0.34 -13.86
N LEU A 239 -23.06 -1.58 -13.68
CA LEU A 239 -23.81 -2.31 -14.69
C LEU A 239 -25.28 -1.88 -14.70
N ASP A 240 -26.02 -2.32 -15.72
CA ASP A 240 -27.42 -1.94 -15.95
C ASP A 240 -28.36 -2.32 -14.82
N ASP A 241 -28.07 -3.41 -14.13
CA ASP A 241 -28.88 -3.97 -13.04
C ASP A 241 -28.40 -3.54 -11.64
N ALA A 242 -27.38 -2.69 -11.56
CA ALA A 242 -26.85 -2.22 -10.27
C ALA A 242 -27.92 -1.50 -9.45
N ASP A 243 -27.95 -1.75 -8.14
CA ASP A 243 -28.70 -0.95 -7.20
C ASP A 243 -28.05 0.42 -7.00
N MET A 244 -28.64 1.45 -7.57
CA MET A 244 -28.09 2.79 -7.58
C MET A 244 -28.11 3.48 -6.20
N ASP A 245 -28.90 3.00 -5.25
CA ASP A 245 -28.89 3.52 -3.89
C ASP A 245 -27.68 2.94 -3.11
N GLU A 246 -27.37 1.67 -3.28
CA GLU A 246 -26.13 1.06 -2.81
C GLU A 246 -24.90 1.72 -3.45
N VAL A 247 -24.91 1.95 -4.76
CA VAL A 247 -23.85 2.68 -5.47
C VAL A 247 -23.62 4.06 -4.86
N LYS A 248 -24.70 4.85 -4.65
CA LYS A 248 -24.61 6.20 -4.07
C LYS A 248 -24.02 6.18 -2.65
N ALA A 249 -24.40 5.20 -1.84
CA ALA A 249 -23.95 5.10 -0.45
C ALA A 249 -22.43 4.97 -0.31
N VAL A 250 -21.74 4.39 -1.30
CA VAL A 250 -20.28 4.17 -1.25
C VAL A 250 -19.46 5.23 -1.98
N MET A 251 -20.07 6.11 -2.80
CA MET A 251 -19.36 7.09 -3.63
C MET A 251 -18.40 7.98 -2.85
N ASN A 252 -18.84 8.47 -1.67
CA ASN A 252 -18.01 9.33 -0.82
C ASN A 252 -16.74 8.59 -0.37
N PHE A 253 -16.89 7.42 0.21
CA PHE A 253 -15.78 6.59 0.64
C PHE A 253 -14.87 6.19 -0.52
N ALA A 254 -15.45 5.73 -1.63
CA ALA A 254 -14.70 5.26 -2.79
C ALA A 254 -13.77 6.34 -3.38
N ARG A 255 -14.13 7.64 -3.26
CA ARG A 255 -13.34 8.69 -3.90
C ARG A 255 -12.85 9.80 -3.00
N LEU A 256 -13.54 10.15 -1.91
CA LEU A 256 -13.18 11.29 -1.06
C LEU A 256 -12.46 10.92 0.23
N PHE A 257 -12.41 9.65 0.61
CA PHE A 257 -11.59 9.20 1.74
C PHE A 257 -10.14 9.66 1.55
N ASN A 258 -9.54 10.23 2.60
CA ASN A 258 -8.21 10.85 2.56
C ASN A 258 -8.05 11.89 1.42
N ALA A 259 -9.12 12.61 1.10
CA ALA A 259 -9.20 13.53 -0.05
C ALA A 259 -8.81 12.88 -1.38
N GLY A 260 -9.10 11.60 -1.59
CA GLY A 260 -8.75 10.84 -2.79
C GLY A 260 -7.27 10.44 -2.90
N GLN A 261 -6.49 10.63 -1.85
CA GLN A 261 -5.06 10.28 -1.80
C GLN A 261 -4.85 8.80 -1.40
N VAL A 262 -5.52 7.91 -2.13
CA VAL A 262 -5.52 6.46 -1.92
C VAL A 262 -5.23 5.77 -3.24
N CYS A 263 -4.27 4.86 -3.26
CA CYS A 263 -3.92 4.11 -4.48
C CYS A 263 -5.08 3.28 -5.01
N THR A 264 -5.87 2.65 -4.13
CA THR A 264 -7.08 1.86 -4.44
C THR A 264 -8.37 2.69 -4.53
N SER A 265 -8.30 4.01 -4.39
CA SER A 265 -9.47 4.87 -4.60
C SER A 265 -9.96 4.76 -6.05
N SER A 266 -11.28 4.72 -6.23
CA SER A 266 -11.91 4.70 -7.56
C SER A 266 -11.70 6.03 -8.28
N LYS A 267 -10.84 6.06 -9.30
CA LYS A 267 -10.58 7.25 -10.12
C LYS A 267 -11.51 7.32 -11.31
N ARG A 268 -11.77 6.16 -11.97
CA ARG A 268 -12.55 6.03 -13.18
C ARG A 268 -13.90 5.38 -12.87
N PHE A 269 -14.97 6.16 -12.89
CA PHE A 269 -16.34 5.67 -12.76
C PHE A 269 -16.88 5.31 -14.16
N ILE A 270 -17.00 4.02 -14.45
CA ILE A 270 -17.39 3.47 -15.74
C ILE A 270 -18.85 3.03 -15.63
N VAL A 271 -19.75 3.76 -16.27
CA VAL A 271 -21.20 3.64 -16.05
C VAL A 271 -21.92 3.36 -17.36
N THR A 272 -22.76 2.31 -17.38
CA THR A 272 -23.59 2.00 -18.54
C THR A 272 -24.61 3.10 -18.82
N GLU A 273 -25.00 3.27 -20.08
CA GLU A 273 -25.89 4.34 -20.52
C GLU A 273 -27.17 4.46 -19.69
N LYS A 274 -27.73 3.32 -19.28
CA LYS A 274 -28.96 3.26 -18.49
C LYS A 274 -28.85 4.01 -17.15
N ASN A 275 -27.71 3.91 -16.48
CA ASN A 275 -27.50 4.47 -15.15
C ASN A 275 -26.70 5.78 -15.16
N TYR A 276 -26.15 6.19 -16.30
CA TYR A 276 -25.19 7.28 -16.42
C TYR A 276 -25.71 8.61 -15.87
N ASP A 277 -26.86 9.08 -16.34
CA ASP A 277 -27.38 10.40 -15.95
C ASP A 277 -27.76 10.45 -14.44
N ARG A 278 -28.26 9.34 -13.90
CA ARG A 278 -28.49 9.21 -12.46
C ARG A 278 -27.18 9.24 -11.69
N PHE A 279 -26.18 8.47 -12.15
CA PHE A 279 -24.88 8.39 -11.52
C PHE A 279 -24.20 9.76 -11.43
N VAL A 280 -24.15 10.52 -12.53
CA VAL A 280 -23.53 11.86 -12.53
C VAL A 280 -24.22 12.79 -11.54
N ARG A 281 -25.57 12.81 -11.51
CA ARG A 281 -26.32 13.63 -10.54
C ARG A 281 -26.01 13.24 -9.09
N ASP A 282 -26.02 11.92 -8.80
CA ASP A 282 -25.77 11.41 -7.46
C ASP A 282 -24.33 11.69 -7.01
N LEU A 283 -23.34 11.55 -7.90
CA LEU A 283 -21.94 11.87 -7.60
C LEU A 283 -21.74 13.37 -7.33
N VAL A 284 -22.36 14.23 -8.13
CA VAL A 284 -22.34 15.69 -7.89
C VAL A 284 -22.98 16.03 -6.55
N GLU A 285 -24.12 15.42 -6.22
CA GLU A 285 -24.78 15.62 -4.94
C GLU A 285 -23.86 15.22 -3.76
N VAL A 286 -23.26 14.01 -3.82
CA VAL A 286 -22.34 13.51 -2.80
C VAL A 286 -21.12 14.41 -2.64
N PHE A 287 -20.50 14.83 -3.74
CA PHE A 287 -19.32 15.70 -3.70
C PHE A 287 -19.64 17.11 -3.17
N SER A 288 -20.86 17.59 -3.44
CA SER A 288 -21.31 18.90 -2.96
C SER A 288 -21.52 18.98 -1.45
N GLN A 289 -21.67 17.84 -0.79
CA GLN A 289 -21.85 17.75 0.66
C GLN A 289 -20.53 17.76 1.45
N ALA A 290 -19.39 17.65 0.76
CA ALA A 290 -18.08 17.62 1.39
C ALA A 290 -17.78 18.98 2.08
N LYS A 291 -17.41 18.91 3.35
CA LYS A 291 -17.09 20.09 4.20
C LYS A 291 -15.59 20.13 4.46
N TRP A 292 -14.90 21.05 3.85
CA TRP A 292 -13.50 21.32 4.14
C TRP A 292 -13.36 22.14 5.43
N GLY A 293 -12.29 21.93 6.18
CA GLY A 293 -12.04 22.58 7.45
C GLY A 293 -10.80 22.03 8.15
N ASP A 294 -10.68 22.32 9.44
CA ASP A 294 -9.59 21.76 10.25
C ASP A 294 -9.72 20.21 10.27
N PRO A 295 -8.70 19.47 9.81
CA PRO A 295 -8.74 18.01 9.85
C PRO A 295 -8.74 17.43 11.28
N MET A 296 -8.43 18.22 12.29
CA MET A 296 -8.57 17.87 13.70
C MET A 296 -10.02 17.99 14.21
N ASP A 297 -10.91 18.72 13.50
CA ASP A 297 -12.32 18.84 13.84
C ASP A 297 -13.10 17.63 13.29
N PRO A 298 -13.77 16.82 14.17
CA PRO A 298 -14.56 15.67 13.74
C PRO A 298 -15.73 16.00 12.79
N SER A 299 -16.14 17.27 12.68
CA SER A 299 -17.21 17.69 11.76
C SER A 299 -16.70 17.95 10.34
N THR A 300 -15.39 18.02 10.12
CA THR A 300 -14.76 18.14 8.80
C THR A 300 -14.87 16.81 8.08
N THR A 301 -15.25 16.84 6.79
CA THR A 301 -15.41 15.64 5.96
C THR A 301 -14.54 15.64 4.69
N LEU A 302 -13.78 16.72 4.46
CA LEU A 302 -12.79 16.80 3.37
C LEU A 302 -11.46 17.28 3.93
N ALA A 303 -10.46 16.41 3.85
CA ALA A 303 -9.09 16.70 4.23
C ALA A 303 -8.39 17.67 3.24
N PRO A 304 -7.36 18.42 3.67
CA PRO A 304 -6.43 19.04 2.73
C PRO A 304 -5.57 17.96 2.05
N LEU A 305 -5.00 18.29 0.89
CA LEU A 305 -3.94 17.47 0.30
C LEU A 305 -2.65 17.59 1.11
N SER A 306 -1.81 16.56 1.06
CA SER A 306 -0.62 16.42 1.89
C SER A 306 0.43 17.54 1.75
N SER A 307 0.39 18.29 0.64
CA SER A 307 1.36 19.34 0.38
C SER A 307 0.86 20.33 -0.67
N ALA A 308 1.49 21.52 -0.69
CA ALA A 308 1.24 22.53 -1.73
C ALA A 308 1.57 21.99 -3.15
N GLN A 309 2.57 21.10 -3.27
CA GLN A 309 2.89 20.46 -4.54
C GLN A 309 1.76 19.51 -4.98
N ALA A 310 1.23 18.68 -4.09
CA ALA A 310 0.10 17.80 -4.39
C ALA A 310 -1.13 18.60 -4.86
N LYS A 311 -1.46 19.72 -4.17
CA LYS A 311 -2.51 20.64 -4.61
C LYS A 311 -2.28 21.16 -6.03
N LYS A 312 -1.06 21.63 -6.31
CA LYS A 312 -0.69 22.15 -7.63
C LYS A 312 -0.82 21.08 -8.72
N ASP A 313 -0.38 19.84 -8.44
CA ASP A 313 -0.41 18.74 -9.40
C ASP A 313 -1.84 18.33 -9.75
N VAL A 314 -2.74 18.27 -8.77
CA VAL A 314 -4.17 17.95 -8.99
C VAL A 314 -4.86 19.06 -9.78
N LEU A 315 -4.67 20.34 -9.40
CA LEU A 315 -5.24 21.47 -10.14
C LEU A 315 -4.74 21.52 -11.58
N LYS A 316 -3.46 21.23 -11.81
CA LYS A 316 -2.88 21.15 -13.15
C LYS A 316 -3.43 19.99 -13.97
N ALA A 317 -3.70 18.84 -13.34
CA ALA A 317 -4.33 17.72 -14.02
C ALA A 317 -5.74 18.08 -14.51
N ILE A 318 -6.55 18.74 -13.68
CA ILE A 318 -7.89 19.23 -14.06
C ILE A 318 -7.80 20.25 -15.21
N GLU A 319 -6.90 21.23 -15.11
CA GLU A 319 -6.67 22.25 -16.16
C GLU A 319 -6.34 21.59 -17.50
N VAL A 320 -5.41 20.62 -17.49
CA VAL A 320 -5.00 19.88 -18.69
C VAL A 320 -6.17 19.08 -19.28
N ALA A 321 -6.95 18.39 -18.44
CA ALA A 321 -8.11 17.64 -18.87
C ALA A 321 -9.13 18.54 -19.58
N VAL A 322 -9.48 19.67 -18.98
CA VAL A 322 -10.46 20.64 -19.54
C VAL A 322 -9.95 21.25 -20.84
N ALA A 323 -8.65 21.62 -20.90
CA ALA A 323 -8.05 22.13 -22.13
C ALA A 323 -8.06 21.13 -23.30
N ASN A 324 -8.26 19.83 -23.02
CA ASN A 324 -8.34 18.74 -23.99
C ASN A 324 -9.76 18.14 -24.09
N GLY A 325 -10.79 18.91 -23.79
CA GLY A 325 -12.18 18.56 -24.09
C GLY A 325 -12.99 17.96 -22.94
N ALA A 326 -12.40 17.75 -21.78
CA ALA A 326 -13.16 17.30 -20.59
C ALA A 326 -14.10 18.39 -20.09
N VAL A 327 -15.24 17.98 -19.54
CA VAL A 327 -16.30 18.86 -18.99
C VAL A 327 -16.30 18.74 -17.48
N VAL A 328 -16.29 19.87 -16.80
CA VAL A 328 -16.46 19.93 -15.33
C VAL A 328 -17.95 19.99 -15.01
N GLU A 329 -18.51 18.91 -14.49
CA GLU A 329 -19.90 18.85 -14.03
C GLU A 329 -20.08 19.54 -12.66
N TYR A 330 -19.06 19.44 -11.81
CA TYR A 330 -19.04 20.04 -10.48
C TYR A 330 -17.61 20.34 -10.02
N GLY A 331 -17.46 21.34 -9.14
CA GLY A 331 -16.19 21.63 -8.46
C GLY A 331 -15.27 22.55 -9.23
N ASN A 332 -13.97 22.28 -9.20
CA ASN A 332 -12.91 23.08 -9.84
C ASN A 332 -12.96 24.58 -9.50
N LYS A 333 -13.37 24.90 -8.28
CA LYS A 333 -13.40 26.30 -7.80
C LYS A 333 -12.30 26.50 -6.75
N PRO A 334 -11.67 27.67 -6.70
CA PRO A 334 -10.69 27.96 -5.67
C PRO A 334 -11.34 27.95 -4.27
N ILE A 335 -10.60 27.42 -3.30
CA ILE A 335 -10.94 27.53 -1.88
C ILE A 335 -10.02 28.61 -1.29
N ASP A 336 -10.62 29.66 -0.74
CA ASP A 336 -9.89 30.78 -0.10
C ASP A 336 -9.43 30.37 1.30
N HIS A 337 -8.33 29.60 1.33
CA HIS A 337 -7.69 29.13 2.56
C HIS A 337 -6.20 28.88 2.29
N PRO A 338 -5.29 29.19 3.24
CA PRO A 338 -3.85 28.95 3.07
C PRO A 338 -3.49 27.46 2.95
N GLY A 339 -4.32 26.56 3.47
CA GLY A 339 -4.11 25.12 3.40
C GLY A 339 -4.25 24.52 2.00
N ASN A 340 -3.92 23.26 1.90
CA ASN A 340 -3.79 22.55 0.62
C ASN A 340 -5.11 21.96 0.12
N PHE A 341 -6.22 22.68 0.25
CA PHE A 341 -7.52 22.19 -0.20
C PHE A 341 -7.69 22.24 -1.70
N VAL A 342 -8.32 21.19 -2.24
CA VAL A 342 -8.88 21.13 -3.60
C VAL A 342 -10.35 20.78 -3.47
N MET A 343 -11.21 21.53 -4.16
CA MET A 343 -12.63 21.26 -4.18
C MET A 343 -12.90 19.93 -4.87
N PRO A 344 -13.74 19.05 -4.31
CA PRO A 344 -14.14 17.82 -5.00
C PRO A 344 -14.66 18.15 -6.39
N THR A 345 -14.15 17.44 -7.39
CA THR A 345 -14.43 17.77 -8.79
C THR A 345 -14.90 16.55 -9.54
N VAL A 346 -16.02 16.68 -10.27
CA VAL A 346 -16.56 15.66 -11.17
C VAL A 346 -16.29 16.08 -12.61
N ILE A 347 -15.64 15.21 -13.36
CA ILE A 347 -15.25 15.44 -14.76
C ILE A 347 -15.84 14.36 -15.65
N THR A 348 -16.37 14.77 -16.80
CA THR A 348 -16.89 13.90 -17.87
C THR A 348 -16.19 14.21 -19.20
N GLY A 349 -16.51 13.46 -20.25
CA GLY A 349 -16.01 13.74 -21.61
C GLY A 349 -14.52 13.46 -21.80
N ILE A 350 -13.90 12.63 -20.96
CA ILE A 350 -12.52 12.18 -21.15
C ILE A 350 -12.51 11.05 -22.19
N ASP A 351 -11.75 11.21 -23.26
CA ASP A 351 -11.50 10.19 -24.27
C ASP A 351 -10.01 9.80 -24.31
N LYS A 352 -9.67 8.84 -25.19
CA LYS A 352 -8.27 8.32 -25.34
C LYS A 352 -7.24 9.38 -25.75
N ASN A 353 -7.66 10.52 -26.28
CA ASN A 353 -6.78 11.61 -26.69
C ASN A 353 -6.52 12.58 -25.52
N ASN A 354 -7.33 12.52 -24.47
CA ASN A 354 -7.15 13.37 -23.31
C ASN A 354 -5.95 12.89 -22.48
N PRO A 355 -4.98 13.76 -22.19
CA PRO A 355 -3.79 13.37 -21.39
C PRO A 355 -4.10 12.79 -20.00
N LEU A 356 -5.31 12.98 -19.48
CA LEU A 356 -5.75 12.44 -18.20
C LEU A 356 -6.14 10.96 -18.29
N TYR A 357 -6.55 10.47 -19.47
CA TYR A 357 -7.12 9.13 -19.67
C TYR A 357 -6.33 7.99 -19.02
N ASN A 358 -5.00 8.03 -19.12
CA ASN A 358 -4.09 7.01 -18.55
C ASN A 358 -3.27 7.54 -17.37
N LYS A 359 -3.75 8.58 -16.67
CA LYS A 359 -3.02 9.21 -15.58
C LYS A 359 -3.76 9.10 -14.26
N GLU A 360 -3.08 8.65 -13.24
CA GLU A 360 -3.63 8.69 -11.88
C GLU A 360 -3.73 10.13 -11.37
N VAL A 361 -4.94 10.56 -10.97
CA VAL A 361 -5.15 11.81 -10.24
C VAL A 361 -5.25 11.51 -8.74
N PHE A 362 -4.22 11.86 -8.01
CA PHE A 362 -4.09 11.55 -6.58
C PHE A 362 -4.69 12.68 -5.72
N GLY A 363 -6.03 12.84 -5.83
CA GLY A 363 -6.79 13.90 -5.19
C GLY A 363 -8.30 13.74 -5.42
N PRO A 364 -9.17 14.65 -4.95
CA PRO A 364 -10.62 14.48 -4.91
C PRO A 364 -11.27 14.75 -6.29
N VAL A 365 -10.90 13.99 -7.30
CA VAL A 365 -11.39 14.13 -8.68
C VAL A 365 -12.00 12.81 -9.13
N GLY A 366 -13.29 12.81 -9.48
CA GLY A 366 -14.00 11.67 -10.07
C GLY A 366 -14.12 11.83 -11.57
N GLU A 367 -13.62 10.88 -12.35
CA GLU A 367 -13.69 10.82 -13.80
C GLU A 367 -14.82 9.87 -14.20
N VAL A 368 -15.86 10.38 -14.89
CA VAL A 368 -17.03 9.57 -15.23
C VAL A 368 -17.05 9.28 -16.73
N TYR A 369 -17.07 8.01 -17.06
CA TYR A 369 -17.08 7.48 -18.41
C TYR A 369 -18.42 6.82 -18.71
N LYS A 370 -19.04 7.20 -19.82
CA LYS A 370 -20.27 6.59 -20.34
C LYS A 370 -19.91 5.44 -21.26
N VAL A 371 -20.47 4.28 -21.02
CA VAL A 371 -20.32 3.10 -21.90
C VAL A 371 -21.69 2.55 -22.30
N LYS A 372 -21.77 1.96 -23.47
CA LYS A 372 -23.04 1.45 -24.00
C LYS A 372 -23.50 0.15 -23.33
N ASP A 373 -22.54 -0.69 -22.94
CA ASP A 373 -22.79 -2.03 -22.41
C ASP A 373 -21.62 -2.53 -21.53
N GLU A 374 -21.81 -3.69 -20.93
CA GLU A 374 -20.84 -4.38 -20.09
C GLU A 374 -19.52 -4.69 -20.82
N ALA A 375 -19.59 -5.12 -22.09
CA ALA A 375 -18.37 -5.46 -22.83
C ALA A 375 -17.49 -4.23 -23.03
N GLU A 376 -18.07 -3.07 -23.27
CA GLU A 376 -17.34 -1.81 -23.34
C GLU A 376 -16.82 -1.37 -21.96
N ALA A 377 -17.59 -1.64 -20.88
CA ALA A 377 -17.13 -1.36 -19.51
C ALA A 377 -15.88 -2.17 -19.14
N ILE A 378 -15.87 -3.47 -19.44
CA ILE A 378 -14.73 -4.35 -19.23
C ILE A 378 -13.53 -3.89 -20.06
N ALA A 379 -13.76 -3.62 -21.35
CA ALA A 379 -12.70 -3.15 -22.25
C ALA A 379 -12.06 -1.84 -21.76
N LEU A 380 -12.88 -0.88 -21.33
CA LEU A 380 -12.40 0.39 -20.78
C LEU A 380 -11.68 0.22 -19.44
N ALA A 381 -12.19 -0.65 -18.56
CA ALA A 381 -11.54 -0.94 -17.29
C ALA A 381 -10.11 -1.46 -17.49
N ASN A 382 -9.93 -2.37 -18.47
CA ASN A 382 -8.65 -3.00 -18.80
C ASN A 382 -7.72 -2.12 -19.65
N ASP A 383 -8.24 -1.07 -20.31
CA ASP A 383 -7.46 -0.10 -21.07
C ASP A 383 -6.78 0.90 -20.11
N SER A 384 -5.86 0.38 -19.32
CA SER A 384 -5.06 1.10 -18.33
C SER A 384 -3.70 0.46 -18.18
N SER A 385 -2.68 1.28 -18.00
CA SER A 385 -1.34 0.82 -17.61
C SER A 385 -1.29 0.30 -16.17
N TYR A 386 -2.28 0.63 -15.35
CA TYR A 386 -2.41 0.19 -13.96
C TYR A 386 -3.29 -1.05 -13.83
N GLY A 387 -3.14 -1.74 -12.71
CA GLY A 387 -3.94 -2.91 -12.37
C GLY A 387 -3.90 -3.21 -10.87
N LEU A 388 -4.19 -2.20 -10.01
CA LEU A 388 -4.18 -2.39 -8.56
C LEU A 388 -5.49 -3.02 -8.08
N GLY A 389 -6.61 -2.32 -8.25
CA GLY A 389 -7.92 -2.76 -7.84
C GLY A 389 -9.01 -2.30 -8.80
N GLY A 390 -10.24 -2.68 -8.48
CA GLY A 390 -11.45 -2.23 -9.15
C GLY A 390 -12.68 -2.75 -8.43
N THR A 391 -13.83 -2.15 -8.71
CA THR A 391 -15.11 -2.58 -8.15
C THR A 391 -16.16 -2.76 -9.23
N VAL A 392 -17.10 -3.69 -9.01
CA VAL A 392 -18.22 -4.01 -9.94
C VAL A 392 -19.52 -3.99 -9.15
N PHE A 393 -20.48 -3.24 -9.63
CA PHE A 393 -21.83 -3.16 -9.09
C PHE A 393 -22.84 -3.84 -10.01
N SER A 394 -23.55 -4.83 -9.47
CA SER A 394 -24.65 -5.58 -10.08
C SER A 394 -25.54 -6.15 -8.98
N SER A 395 -26.85 -6.18 -9.21
CA SER A 395 -27.79 -6.86 -8.31
C SER A 395 -27.64 -8.39 -8.37
N ASN A 396 -27.03 -8.94 -9.41
CA ASN A 396 -26.68 -10.35 -9.53
C ASN A 396 -25.22 -10.58 -9.11
N LEU A 397 -25.01 -11.12 -7.90
CA LEU A 397 -23.67 -11.35 -7.33
C LEU A 397 -22.82 -12.33 -8.16
N ASP A 398 -23.40 -13.36 -8.74
CA ASP A 398 -22.63 -14.32 -9.54
C ASP A 398 -22.18 -13.68 -10.85
N HIS A 399 -23.05 -12.89 -11.48
CA HIS A 399 -22.68 -12.10 -12.64
C HIS A 399 -21.61 -11.05 -12.32
N ALA A 400 -21.72 -10.34 -11.19
CA ALA A 400 -20.68 -9.41 -10.74
C ALA A 400 -19.31 -10.09 -10.58
N ARG A 401 -19.27 -11.34 -10.05
CA ARG A 401 -18.05 -12.13 -9.95
C ARG A 401 -17.47 -12.52 -11.31
N GLU A 402 -18.34 -12.89 -12.28
CA GLU A 402 -17.92 -13.18 -13.65
C GLU A 402 -17.31 -11.98 -14.34
N VAL A 403 -17.88 -10.78 -14.16
CA VAL A 403 -17.33 -9.52 -14.66
C VAL A 403 -16.00 -9.19 -13.94
N ALA A 404 -15.97 -9.26 -12.62
CA ALA A 404 -14.76 -9.00 -11.84
C ALA A 404 -13.58 -9.90 -12.23
N ALA A 405 -13.84 -11.17 -12.58
CA ALA A 405 -12.81 -12.10 -13.03
C ALA A 405 -12.19 -11.72 -14.40
N GLN A 406 -12.82 -10.83 -15.17
CA GLN A 406 -12.32 -10.34 -16.45
C GLN A 406 -11.54 -9.03 -16.32
N ILE A 407 -11.51 -8.42 -15.13
CA ILE A 407 -10.77 -7.18 -14.90
C ILE A 407 -9.30 -7.50 -14.56
N GLU A 408 -8.39 -6.87 -15.28
CA GLU A 408 -6.93 -7.09 -15.15
C GLU A 408 -6.35 -6.30 -13.98
N THR A 409 -6.69 -6.71 -12.76
CA THR A 409 -6.23 -6.11 -11.50
C THR A 409 -5.79 -7.16 -10.49
N GLY A 410 -5.06 -6.74 -9.46
CA GLY A 410 -4.69 -7.65 -8.37
C GLY A 410 -5.82 -7.88 -7.37
N MET A 411 -6.79 -6.96 -7.31
CA MET A 411 -7.93 -7.01 -6.37
C MET A 411 -9.22 -6.59 -7.07
N SER A 412 -10.33 -7.24 -6.72
CA SER A 412 -11.66 -6.83 -7.17
C SER A 412 -12.64 -6.85 -6.02
N PHE A 413 -13.50 -5.83 -5.95
CA PHE A 413 -14.52 -5.67 -4.93
C PHE A 413 -15.90 -5.70 -5.59
N ILE A 414 -16.90 -6.27 -4.92
CA ILE A 414 -18.25 -6.41 -5.46
C ILE A 414 -19.23 -5.66 -4.57
N ASN A 415 -20.03 -4.79 -5.15
CA ASN A 415 -21.05 -3.96 -4.50
C ASN A 415 -20.51 -3.21 -3.26
N SER A 416 -19.25 -2.81 -3.32
CA SER A 416 -18.57 -2.09 -2.22
C SER A 416 -17.49 -1.17 -2.77
N GLY A 417 -16.98 -0.27 -1.95
CA GLY A 417 -15.72 0.40 -2.21
C GLY A 417 -14.54 -0.53 -1.96
N TRP A 418 -13.33 0.00 -2.10
CA TRP A 418 -12.11 -0.74 -1.74
C TRP A 418 -12.10 -1.09 -0.24
N THR A 419 -11.43 -2.20 0.11
CA THR A 419 -11.19 -2.57 1.50
C THR A 419 -9.79 -3.12 1.69
N SER A 420 -9.32 -3.09 2.92
CA SER A 420 -8.06 -3.69 3.33
C SER A 420 -8.24 -4.34 4.70
N LEU A 421 -7.98 -5.62 4.77
CA LEU A 421 -8.05 -6.43 5.99
C LEU A 421 -6.77 -7.27 6.09
N PRO A 422 -6.31 -7.60 7.30
CA PRO A 422 -5.06 -8.35 7.50
C PRO A 422 -5.00 -9.68 6.74
N GLU A 423 -6.13 -10.37 6.64
CA GLU A 423 -6.27 -11.69 6.00
C GLU A 423 -6.46 -11.65 4.48
N LEU A 424 -6.67 -10.47 3.90
CA LEU A 424 -6.87 -10.32 2.45
C LEU A 424 -5.57 -9.90 1.77
N PRO A 425 -5.15 -10.58 0.69
CA PRO A 425 -3.94 -10.19 -0.03
C PRO A 425 -4.11 -8.83 -0.68
N PHE A 426 -3.11 -7.97 -0.53
CA PHE A 426 -3.05 -6.64 -1.11
C PHE A 426 -1.95 -6.57 -2.17
N GLY A 427 -2.25 -5.99 -3.33
CA GLY A 427 -1.27 -5.70 -4.38
C GLY A 427 -1.82 -5.76 -5.78
N GLY A 428 -1.04 -5.25 -6.72
CA GLY A 428 -1.41 -5.05 -8.11
C GLY A 428 -0.65 -5.89 -9.12
N ILE A 429 -0.95 -5.61 -10.39
CA ILE A 429 -0.25 -6.07 -11.59
C ILE A 429 0.04 -4.88 -12.49
N LYS A 430 0.65 -5.09 -13.65
CA LYS A 430 1.04 -4.02 -14.60
C LYS A 430 1.91 -2.96 -13.89
N ASN A 431 1.70 -1.68 -14.16
CA ASN A 431 2.43 -0.58 -13.53
C ASN A 431 2.06 -0.34 -12.06
N SER A 432 1.06 -1.04 -11.53
CA SER A 432 0.75 -1.01 -10.08
C SER A 432 1.73 -1.84 -9.24
N GLY A 433 2.66 -2.54 -9.88
CA GLY A 433 3.75 -3.21 -9.21
C GLY A 433 3.65 -4.74 -9.22
N TYR A 434 4.38 -5.35 -8.31
CA TYR A 434 4.46 -6.81 -8.16
C TYR A 434 4.81 -7.20 -6.72
N GLY A 435 4.56 -8.45 -6.38
CA GLY A 435 4.53 -8.94 -5.01
C GLY A 435 3.13 -8.84 -4.42
N ARG A 436 3.01 -9.21 -3.16
CA ARG A 436 1.78 -9.04 -2.38
C ARG A 436 2.16 -8.63 -0.96
N GLU A 437 1.29 -7.87 -0.34
CA GLU A 437 1.33 -7.55 1.08
C GLU A 437 0.07 -8.07 1.75
N LEU A 438 0.04 -8.13 3.07
CA LEU A 438 -1.02 -8.73 3.87
C LEU A 438 -1.24 -10.24 3.59
N SER A 439 -2.09 -10.90 4.36
CA SER A 439 -2.34 -12.35 4.32
C SER A 439 -1.06 -13.21 4.41
N GLU A 440 -1.16 -14.49 4.11
CA GLU A 440 0.02 -15.37 3.95
C GLU A 440 0.89 -14.98 2.75
N LEU A 441 0.30 -14.38 1.70
CA LEU A 441 1.06 -13.96 0.51
C LEU A 441 2.05 -12.85 0.84
N GLY A 442 1.68 -11.88 1.68
CA GLY A 442 2.58 -10.85 2.18
C GLY A 442 3.70 -11.42 3.04
N PHE A 443 3.40 -12.44 3.86
CA PHE A 443 4.39 -13.13 4.66
C PHE A 443 5.47 -13.81 3.82
N THR A 444 5.13 -14.39 2.67
CA THR A 444 6.06 -15.16 1.83
C THR A 444 6.95 -14.29 0.92
N THR A 445 6.68 -13.01 0.79
CA THR A 445 7.42 -12.12 -0.11
C THR A 445 8.94 -12.12 0.14
N PHE A 446 9.37 -12.02 1.41
CA PHE A 446 10.78 -12.01 1.79
C PHE A 446 11.20 -13.24 2.59
N ILE A 447 10.83 -14.42 2.08
CA ILE A 447 11.12 -15.73 2.69
C ILE A 447 12.02 -16.54 1.75
N ASN A 448 12.87 -17.37 2.35
CA ASN A 448 13.53 -18.48 1.68
C ASN A 448 12.74 -19.76 1.95
N GLU A 449 12.15 -20.34 0.90
CA GLU A 449 11.51 -21.66 0.94
C GLU A 449 12.59 -22.74 0.82
N HIS A 450 13.12 -23.13 1.96
CA HIS A 450 14.25 -24.03 2.05
C HIS A 450 13.81 -25.49 1.99
N LEU A 451 14.09 -26.16 0.87
CA LEU A 451 13.82 -27.60 0.69
C LEU A 451 14.73 -28.45 1.56
N VAL A 452 14.13 -29.40 2.28
CA VAL A 452 14.81 -30.50 2.96
C VAL A 452 14.31 -31.81 2.35
N PHE A 453 15.23 -32.64 1.83
CA PHE A 453 14.91 -33.90 1.19
C PHE A 453 15.77 -35.03 1.74
N THR A 454 15.14 -36.15 2.12
CA THR A 454 15.80 -37.37 2.57
C THR A 454 15.38 -38.53 1.66
N PRO A 455 16.26 -39.02 0.79
CA PRO A 455 15.91 -40.12 -0.12
C PRO A 455 15.69 -41.45 0.61
N THR A 456 14.86 -42.33 0.04
CA THR A 456 14.73 -43.68 0.54
C THR A 456 16.02 -44.46 0.29
N ARG A 457 16.44 -45.31 1.23
CA ARG A 457 17.69 -46.11 1.11
C ARG A 457 17.79 -46.98 -0.16
N SER A 458 16.65 -47.37 -0.76
CA SER A 458 16.58 -48.08 -2.02
C SER A 458 16.98 -47.20 -3.22
N GLU A 459 16.68 -45.92 -3.18
CA GLU A 459 17.04 -44.95 -4.23
C GLU A 459 18.52 -44.57 -4.17
N GLU A 460 19.12 -44.43 -2.98
CA GLU A 460 20.58 -44.25 -2.84
C GLU A 460 21.40 -45.33 -3.53
N ARG A 461 20.94 -46.58 -3.48
CA ARG A 461 21.60 -47.67 -4.18
C ARG A 461 21.43 -47.62 -5.71
N ARG A 462 20.30 -47.10 -6.23
CA ARG A 462 20.07 -46.92 -7.67
C ARG A 462 20.92 -45.80 -8.24
N VAL A 463 20.86 -44.60 -7.63
CA VAL A 463 21.66 -43.45 -8.07
C VAL A 463 23.16 -43.76 -8.02
N GLY A 464 23.65 -44.42 -6.96
CA GLY A 464 25.04 -44.84 -6.87
C GLY A 464 25.47 -45.87 -7.92
N LYS A 465 24.56 -46.72 -8.39
CA LYS A 465 24.82 -47.69 -9.47
C LYS A 465 24.80 -47.04 -10.85
N GLU A 466 23.85 -46.13 -11.11
CA GLU A 466 23.77 -45.42 -12.39
C GLU A 466 24.94 -44.47 -12.59
N CYS A 467 25.42 -43.78 -11.55
CA CYS A 467 26.64 -42.99 -11.63
C CYS A 467 27.90 -43.79 -11.85
N ARG A 468 27.99 -45.06 -11.34
CA ARG A 468 29.15 -45.92 -11.56
C ARG A 468 29.15 -46.63 -12.93
N SER A 469 28.01 -46.66 -13.63
CA SER A 469 27.90 -47.26 -14.97
C SER A 469 28.12 -46.28 -16.12
N ARG A 470 28.35 -44.99 -15.81
CA ARG A 470 28.58 -43.90 -16.80
C ARG A 470 30.00 -43.33 -16.78
N TRP A 471 30.95 -43.96 -16.02
CA TRP A 471 32.38 -43.62 -16.04
C TRP A 471 33.21 -44.82 -16.42
#